data_e0c49343241080f719f6f2c1fadb22a2
#
_entry.id   e0c49343241080f719f6f2c1fadb22a2
#
_cell.length_a   1.000
_cell.length_b   1.000
_cell.length_c   1.000
_cell.angle_alpha   90.00
_cell.angle_beta   90.00
_cell.angle_gamma   90.00
#
_symmetry.space_group_name_H-M   'P 1'
#
loop_
_entity.id
_entity.type
_entity.pdbx_description
1 polymer ?
#
loop_
_entity_poly.entity_id
_entity_poly.type
_entity_poly.pdbx_seq_one_letter_code
_entity_poly.pdbx_strand_id
1 'polypeptide(L)'
;MANPLRDALARLPLVTAVVYTGTCLLPLALISAQILQLEREIGFGVGRLGLAIAAYFGAAALAANPAGRLVAAMGPGRGLRTGGFLVVVACILAGTAVTWWMIPVAAALAGLSNATIQVSSNLAIFDGVSRARQGAAFGAKQASVPMASALAGISLPLIGLAFGWRWVFAGAAVLALVLALSAPQLGEASGGRRVEGRIGRPPRSLVYLAIGGIAGAMAGNGLSLFVVPSAVDIGIGEAAAGAVLAGCSLLVVLVRFGAGWLVDRNRSIGLAEMAWLTGVGAVGALALFATSAPGLYLVAMPIAVLGAWGWPGVIFFTVVHSYPDQPARASGLVLSGNLTGTVIGPVVVGALAGRGNYPGAWLFVTVTSVVATVAFVASQRLRRRSEISL
;
A
#
# COMPACT_ATOMS: atom_id res chain seq x y z
N MET A 1 -19.31 -35.20 0.85
CA MET A 1 -18.87 -34.53 2.10
C MET A 1 -17.55 -33.82 1.81
N ALA A 2 -17.51 -32.50 1.92
CA ALA A 2 -16.27 -31.72 1.73
C ALA A 2 -15.28 -32.09 2.85
N ASN A 3 -14.03 -32.37 2.49
CA ASN A 3 -13.00 -32.71 3.46
C ASN A 3 -12.43 -31.40 4.05
N PRO A 4 -12.71 -31.07 5.32
CA PRO A 4 -12.34 -29.80 5.93
C PRO A 4 -10.83 -29.53 5.92
N LEU A 5 -10.00 -30.59 5.98
CA LEU A 5 -8.54 -30.49 5.86
C LEU A 5 -8.09 -30.06 4.46
N ARG A 6 -8.77 -30.52 3.41
CA ARG A 6 -8.47 -30.17 2.01
C ARG A 6 -8.83 -28.72 1.73
N ASP A 7 -9.93 -28.23 2.32
CA ASP A 7 -10.35 -26.84 2.20
C ASP A 7 -9.45 -25.90 3.01
N ALA A 8 -8.97 -26.31 4.17
CA ALA A 8 -8.00 -25.55 4.97
C ALA A 8 -6.64 -25.44 4.26
N LEU A 9 -6.13 -26.54 3.71
CA LEU A 9 -4.87 -26.55 2.94
C LEU A 9 -4.98 -25.73 1.65
N ALA A 10 -6.13 -25.71 0.98
CA ALA A 10 -6.36 -24.88 -0.21
C ALA A 10 -6.42 -23.37 0.10
N ARG A 11 -6.73 -22.99 1.33
CA ARG A 11 -6.76 -21.58 1.78
C ARG A 11 -5.42 -21.09 2.31
N LEU A 12 -4.52 -21.98 2.69
CA LEU A 12 -3.24 -21.65 3.31
C LEU A 12 -2.40 -20.65 2.48
N PRO A 13 -2.25 -20.78 1.14
CA PRO A 13 -1.47 -19.84 0.33
C PRO A 13 -2.03 -18.41 0.35
N LEU A 14 -3.36 -18.27 0.29
CA LEU A 14 -4.03 -16.97 0.34
C LEU A 14 -3.86 -16.30 1.72
N VAL A 15 -4.15 -17.01 2.80
CA VAL A 15 -4.00 -16.49 4.17
C VAL A 15 -2.56 -16.06 4.41
N THR A 16 -1.61 -16.90 4.01
CA THR A 16 -0.18 -16.61 4.08
C THR A 16 0.16 -15.33 3.32
N ALA A 17 -0.29 -15.19 2.07
CA ALA A 17 0.00 -14.00 1.26
C ALA A 17 -0.57 -12.72 1.89
N VAL A 18 -1.79 -12.76 2.42
CA VAL A 18 -2.46 -11.62 3.08
C VAL A 18 -1.72 -11.23 4.36
N VAL A 19 -1.47 -12.19 5.25
CA VAL A 19 -0.85 -11.93 6.56
C VAL A 19 0.57 -11.39 6.41
N TYR A 20 1.41 -12.02 5.59
CA TYR A 20 2.79 -11.55 5.42
C TYR A 20 2.86 -10.20 4.70
N THR A 21 1.97 -9.95 3.72
CA THR A 21 1.92 -8.62 3.07
C THR A 21 1.51 -7.52 4.06
N GLY A 22 0.55 -7.77 4.95
CA GLY A 22 0.22 -6.84 6.03
C GLY A 22 1.40 -6.62 6.99
N THR A 23 2.09 -7.69 7.35
CA THR A 23 3.19 -7.64 8.30
C THR A 23 4.39 -6.85 7.76
N CYS A 24 4.75 -6.95 6.48
CA CYS A 24 5.88 -6.18 5.95
C CYS A 24 5.61 -4.67 5.86
N LEU A 25 4.35 -4.24 5.80
CA LEU A 25 3.96 -2.83 5.78
C LEU A 25 3.74 -2.25 7.19
N LEU A 26 3.55 -3.13 8.18
CA LEU A 26 3.25 -2.72 9.55
C LEU A 26 4.30 -1.77 10.14
N PRO A 27 5.63 -1.98 10.02
CA PRO A 27 6.63 -1.06 10.58
C PRO A 27 6.46 0.38 10.08
N LEU A 28 6.23 0.56 8.77
CA LEU A 28 6.03 1.89 8.20
C LEU A 28 4.73 2.56 8.69
N ALA A 29 3.65 1.79 8.78
CA ALA A 29 2.38 2.25 9.31
C ALA A 29 2.50 2.65 10.79
N LEU A 30 3.25 1.88 11.59
CA LEU A 30 3.53 2.20 13.00
C LEU A 30 4.36 3.47 13.15
N ILE A 31 5.40 3.68 12.32
CA ILE A 31 6.19 4.92 12.30
C ILE A 31 5.25 6.12 12.05
N SER A 32 4.34 6.02 11.09
CA SER A 32 3.37 7.07 10.79
C SER A 32 2.40 7.32 11.96
N ALA A 33 1.85 6.27 12.56
CA ALA A 33 0.89 6.39 13.65
C ALA A 33 1.52 6.96 14.94
N GLN A 34 2.79 6.59 15.23
CA GLN A 34 3.51 7.00 16.44
C GLN A 34 4.37 8.27 16.24
N ILE A 35 4.20 8.98 15.11
CA ILE A 35 5.09 10.06 14.67
C ILE A 35 5.28 11.15 15.73
N LEU A 36 4.23 11.51 16.48
CA LEU A 36 4.28 12.57 17.48
C LEU A 36 5.07 12.16 18.72
N GLN A 37 5.01 10.89 19.12
CA GLN A 37 5.82 10.35 20.22
C GLN A 37 7.28 10.24 19.79
N LEU A 38 7.56 9.80 18.55
CA LEU A 38 8.90 9.76 17.97
C LEU A 38 9.50 11.18 17.88
N GLU A 39 8.70 12.18 17.55
CA GLU A 39 9.15 13.58 17.53
C GLU A 39 9.54 14.09 18.91
N ARG A 40 8.71 13.84 19.92
CA ARG A 40 8.96 14.28 21.31
C ARG A 40 10.20 13.65 21.93
N GLU A 41 10.46 12.36 21.65
CA GLU A 41 11.54 11.64 22.33
C GLU A 41 12.86 11.64 21.58
N ILE A 42 12.83 11.48 20.26
CA ILE A 42 14.06 11.31 19.46
C ILE A 42 14.18 12.33 18.32
N GLY A 43 13.29 13.32 18.25
CA GLY A 43 13.30 14.38 17.24
C GLY A 43 12.95 13.91 15.84
N PHE A 44 12.29 12.75 15.69
CA PHE A 44 11.83 12.28 14.39
C PHE A 44 10.43 12.81 14.09
N GLY A 45 10.35 14.03 13.57
CA GLY A 45 9.09 14.70 13.33
C GLY A 45 8.50 14.48 11.92
N VAL A 46 7.33 15.08 11.71
CA VAL A 46 6.51 14.95 10.50
C VAL A 46 7.27 15.28 9.22
N GLY A 47 8.14 16.31 9.25
CA GLY A 47 8.97 16.68 8.08
C GLY A 47 9.95 15.58 7.65
N ARG A 48 10.34 14.68 8.58
CA ARG A 48 11.24 13.54 8.30
C ARG A 48 10.50 12.26 7.93
N LEU A 49 9.17 12.20 8.11
CA LEU A 49 8.37 11.03 7.78
C LEU A 49 8.52 10.64 6.29
N GLY A 50 8.54 11.64 5.41
CA GLY A 50 8.81 11.44 3.98
C GLY A 50 10.14 10.73 3.70
N LEU A 51 11.18 10.97 4.51
CA LEU A 51 12.49 10.29 4.40
C LEU A 51 12.37 8.80 4.76
N ALA A 52 11.66 8.44 5.83
CA ALA A 52 11.43 7.03 6.18
C ALA A 52 10.64 6.30 5.09
N ILE A 53 9.65 6.96 4.49
CA ILE A 53 8.85 6.41 3.41
C ILE A 53 9.72 6.21 2.15
N ALA A 54 10.54 7.19 1.80
CA ALA A 54 11.49 7.09 0.70
C ALA A 54 12.53 5.97 0.93
N ALA A 55 13.03 5.84 2.15
CA ALA A 55 13.95 4.76 2.52
C ALA A 55 13.29 3.38 2.39
N TYR A 56 12.04 3.23 2.85
CA TYR A 56 11.28 1.98 2.74
C TYR A 56 11.07 1.58 1.27
N PHE A 57 10.43 2.44 0.48
CA PHE A 57 10.11 2.10 -0.91
C PHE A 57 11.33 2.13 -1.83
N GLY A 58 12.32 2.97 -1.54
CA GLY A 58 13.61 2.98 -2.24
C GLY A 58 14.38 1.67 -2.03
N ALA A 59 14.49 1.20 -0.79
CA ALA A 59 15.10 -0.09 -0.48
C ALA A 59 14.32 -1.25 -1.12
N ALA A 60 12.98 -1.21 -1.10
CA ALA A 60 12.14 -2.21 -1.75
C ALA A 60 12.38 -2.24 -3.27
N ALA A 61 12.46 -1.09 -3.92
CA ALA A 61 12.70 -0.98 -5.36
C ALA A 61 14.10 -1.51 -5.76
N LEU A 62 15.13 -1.12 -5.02
CA LEU A 62 16.50 -1.58 -5.24
C LEU A 62 16.64 -3.08 -5.01
N ALA A 63 15.94 -3.62 -4.00
CA ALA A 63 15.97 -5.04 -3.67
C ALA A 63 15.07 -5.90 -4.56
N ALA A 64 14.16 -5.35 -5.36
CA ALA A 64 13.16 -6.12 -6.10
C ALA A 64 13.77 -7.22 -6.99
N ASN A 65 14.81 -6.89 -7.77
CA ASN A 65 15.51 -7.85 -8.62
C ASN A 65 16.32 -8.89 -7.83
N PRO A 66 17.20 -8.52 -6.87
CA PRO A 66 17.91 -9.50 -6.06
C PRO A 66 16.98 -10.35 -5.21
N ALA A 67 15.89 -9.80 -4.63
CA ALA A 67 14.89 -10.56 -3.92
C ALA A 67 14.20 -11.59 -4.82
N GLY A 68 13.88 -11.22 -6.06
CA GLY A 68 13.31 -12.15 -7.05
C GLY A 68 14.23 -13.33 -7.31
N ARG A 69 15.54 -13.09 -7.51
CA ARG A 69 16.54 -14.16 -7.70
C ARG A 69 16.71 -15.03 -6.46
N LEU A 70 16.73 -14.41 -5.29
CA LEU A 70 16.87 -15.09 -4.02
C LEU A 70 15.67 -16.02 -3.76
N VAL A 71 14.46 -15.52 -3.94
CA VAL A 71 13.22 -16.29 -3.76
C VAL A 71 13.11 -17.41 -4.80
N ALA A 72 13.53 -17.17 -6.05
CA ALA A 72 13.58 -18.21 -7.09
C ALA A 72 14.54 -19.36 -6.71
N ALA A 73 15.67 -19.05 -6.05
CA ALA A 73 16.64 -20.04 -5.62
C ALA A 73 16.22 -20.81 -4.35
N MET A 74 15.59 -20.13 -3.38
CA MET A 74 15.30 -20.74 -2.08
C MET A 74 13.85 -21.20 -1.90
N GLY A 75 12.94 -20.81 -2.83
CA GLY A 75 11.51 -21.06 -2.76
C GLY A 75 10.73 -20.02 -1.95
N PRO A 76 9.41 -19.89 -2.20
CA PRO A 76 8.57 -18.86 -1.58
C PRO A 76 8.46 -19.00 -0.05
N GLY A 77 8.41 -20.21 0.49
CA GLY A 77 8.34 -20.42 1.94
C GLY A 77 9.56 -19.88 2.71
N ARG A 78 10.78 -20.14 2.20
CA ARG A 78 12.00 -19.56 2.78
C ARG A 78 12.08 -18.06 2.56
N GLY A 79 11.58 -17.56 1.42
CA GLY A 79 11.48 -16.13 1.16
C GLY A 79 10.57 -15.42 2.16
N LEU A 80 9.41 -15.98 2.51
CA LEU A 80 8.52 -15.46 3.56
C LEU A 80 9.21 -15.45 4.93
N ARG A 81 9.92 -16.52 5.27
CA ARG A 81 10.68 -16.61 6.53
C ARG A 81 11.77 -15.52 6.61
N THR A 82 12.58 -15.38 5.57
CA THR A 82 13.64 -14.34 5.49
C THR A 82 13.04 -12.95 5.59
N GLY A 83 11.96 -12.67 4.84
CA GLY A 83 11.26 -11.40 4.92
C GLY A 83 10.68 -11.14 6.31
N GLY A 84 10.09 -12.15 6.95
CA GLY A 84 9.60 -12.07 8.32
C GLY A 84 10.71 -11.69 9.33
N PHE A 85 11.88 -12.33 9.25
CA PHE A 85 13.02 -11.96 10.09
C PHE A 85 13.53 -10.53 9.84
N LEU A 86 13.51 -10.05 8.60
CA LEU A 86 13.82 -8.65 8.30
C LEU A 86 12.83 -7.68 8.94
N VAL A 87 11.53 -8.04 9.02
CA VAL A 87 10.55 -7.25 9.78
C VAL A 87 10.89 -7.24 11.28
N VAL A 88 11.27 -8.39 11.85
CA VAL A 88 11.68 -8.48 13.27
C VAL A 88 12.83 -7.50 13.53
N VAL A 89 13.90 -7.57 12.73
CA VAL A 89 15.07 -6.68 12.88
C VAL A 89 14.68 -5.21 12.72
N ALA A 90 13.83 -4.89 11.73
CA ALA A 90 13.33 -3.54 11.52
C ALA A 90 12.53 -3.01 12.72
N CYS A 91 11.63 -3.84 13.28
CA CYS A 91 10.85 -3.46 14.46
C CYS A 91 11.73 -3.31 15.70
N ILE A 92 12.70 -4.20 15.92
CA ILE A 92 13.65 -4.07 17.05
C ILE A 92 14.44 -2.78 16.90
N LEU A 93 15.00 -2.49 15.72
CA LEU A 93 15.77 -1.28 15.47
C LEU A 93 14.93 -0.02 15.68
N ALA A 94 13.68 -0.02 15.19
CA ALA A 94 12.77 1.09 15.42
C ALA A 94 12.42 1.24 16.91
N GLY A 95 12.07 0.14 17.61
CA GLY A 95 11.66 0.16 19.02
C GLY A 95 12.79 0.53 19.99
N THR A 96 14.05 0.28 19.63
CA THR A 96 15.25 0.64 20.40
C THR A 96 15.89 1.96 19.95
N ALA A 97 15.24 2.70 19.04
CA ALA A 97 15.80 3.94 18.51
C ALA A 97 15.98 5.00 19.62
N VAL A 98 17.20 5.54 19.67
CA VAL A 98 17.62 6.64 20.57
C VAL A 98 17.94 7.92 19.80
N THR A 99 18.01 7.83 18.48
CA THR A 99 18.27 8.95 17.58
C THR A 99 17.37 8.85 16.34
N TRP A 100 17.01 9.99 15.79
CA TRP A 100 16.05 10.09 14.67
C TRP A 100 16.47 9.30 13.41
N TRP A 101 17.76 9.18 13.09
CA TRP A 101 18.24 8.52 11.89
C TRP A 101 18.07 6.99 11.92
N MET A 102 17.89 6.39 13.09
CA MET A 102 17.60 4.94 13.21
C MET A 102 16.25 4.58 12.58
N ILE A 103 15.29 5.50 12.57
CA ILE A 103 13.95 5.27 12.00
C ILE A 103 13.99 5.09 10.47
N PRO A 104 14.63 5.96 9.65
CA PRO A 104 14.81 5.69 8.22
C PRO A 104 15.59 4.39 7.93
N VAL A 105 16.57 4.04 8.75
CA VAL A 105 17.32 2.77 8.59
C VAL A 105 16.40 1.57 8.87
N ALA A 106 15.60 1.61 9.93
CA ALA A 106 14.60 0.59 10.22
C ALA A 106 13.56 0.49 9.09
N ALA A 107 13.11 1.63 8.54
CA ALA A 107 12.21 1.67 7.40
C ALA A 107 12.84 1.04 6.15
N ALA A 108 14.13 1.28 5.88
CA ALA A 108 14.85 0.64 4.77
C ALA A 108 14.92 -0.89 4.93
N LEU A 109 15.22 -1.40 6.13
CA LEU A 109 15.19 -2.85 6.42
C LEU A 109 13.79 -3.44 6.20
N ALA A 110 12.73 -2.75 6.65
CA ALA A 110 11.37 -3.15 6.36
C ALA A 110 11.05 -3.12 4.85
N GLY A 111 11.66 -2.20 4.09
CA GLY A 111 11.60 -2.15 2.63
C GLY A 111 12.25 -3.36 1.95
N LEU A 112 13.41 -3.83 2.43
CA LEU A 112 14.02 -5.08 1.98
C LEU A 112 13.12 -6.28 2.24
N SER A 113 12.48 -6.30 3.42
CA SER A 113 11.47 -7.30 3.75
C SER A 113 10.30 -7.27 2.77
N ASN A 114 9.79 -6.06 2.46
CA ASN A 114 8.70 -5.89 1.51
C ASN A 114 9.04 -6.49 0.14
N ALA A 115 10.22 -6.22 -0.42
CA ALA A 115 10.64 -6.80 -1.70
C ALA A 115 10.59 -8.34 -1.67
N THR A 116 11.11 -8.96 -0.61
CA THR A 116 11.16 -10.41 -0.46
C THR A 116 9.79 -11.03 -0.26
N ILE A 117 8.97 -10.44 0.62
CA ILE A 117 7.61 -10.93 0.93
C ILE A 117 6.67 -10.74 -0.26
N GLN A 118 6.76 -9.63 -0.99
CA GLN A 118 5.89 -9.38 -2.15
C GLN A 118 6.11 -10.43 -3.25
N VAL A 119 7.37 -10.77 -3.56
CA VAL A 119 7.68 -11.83 -4.54
C VAL A 119 7.19 -13.17 -4.04
N SER A 120 7.50 -13.53 -2.79
CA SER A 120 7.13 -14.83 -2.21
C SER A 120 5.61 -15.02 -2.13
N SER A 121 4.88 -13.99 -1.69
CA SER A 121 3.42 -14.04 -1.59
C SER A 121 2.72 -14.04 -2.94
N ASN A 122 3.29 -13.39 -3.97
CA ASN A 122 2.78 -13.49 -5.33
C ASN A 122 2.91 -14.91 -5.86
N LEU A 123 4.08 -15.55 -5.69
CA LEU A 123 4.28 -16.94 -6.09
C LEU A 123 3.35 -17.89 -5.33
N ALA A 124 3.16 -17.68 -4.03
CA ALA A 124 2.22 -18.49 -3.24
C ALA A 124 0.78 -18.42 -3.79
N ILE A 125 0.33 -17.24 -4.26
CA ILE A 125 -0.99 -17.10 -4.88
C ILE A 125 -1.00 -17.77 -6.26
N PHE A 126 0.02 -17.57 -7.08
CA PHE A 126 0.09 -18.15 -8.44
C PHE A 126 0.08 -19.66 -8.43
N ASP A 127 0.84 -20.29 -7.52
CA ASP A 127 0.99 -21.73 -7.44
C ASP A 127 -0.12 -22.40 -6.62
N GLY A 128 -0.66 -21.69 -5.61
CA GLY A 128 -1.60 -22.28 -4.65
C GLY A 128 -3.07 -21.90 -4.83
N VAL A 129 -3.40 -20.92 -5.69
CA VAL A 129 -4.78 -20.46 -5.90
C VAL A 129 -5.21 -20.71 -7.34
N SER A 130 -6.38 -21.31 -7.53
CA SER A 130 -6.93 -21.58 -8.87
C SER A 130 -7.08 -20.28 -9.69
N ARG A 131 -6.82 -20.33 -10.99
CA ARG A 131 -6.87 -19.17 -11.90
C ARG A 131 -8.18 -18.37 -11.81
N ALA A 132 -9.30 -19.06 -11.60
CA ALA A 132 -10.62 -18.44 -11.47
C ALA A 132 -10.78 -17.58 -10.20
N ARG A 133 -9.93 -17.77 -9.16
CA ARG A 133 -9.97 -17.08 -7.88
C ARG A 133 -8.74 -16.18 -7.62
N GLN A 134 -7.81 -16.12 -8.56
CA GLN A 134 -6.58 -15.32 -8.39
C GLN A 134 -6.88 -13.83 -8.29
N GLY A 135 -7.89 -13.31 -9.01
CA GLY A 135 -8.31 -11.91 -8.91
C GLY A 135 -8.74 -11.54 -7.49
N ALA A 136 -9.65 -12.32 -6.91
CA ALA A 136 -10.09 -12.14 -5.52
C ALA A 136 -8.93 -12.31 -4.52
N ALA A 137 -8.00 -13.25 -4.78
CA ALA A 137 -6.83 -13.47 -3.93
C ALA A 137 -5.87 -12.26 -3.92
N PHE A 138 -5.59 -11.68 -5.08
CA PHE A 138 -4.79 -10.45 -5.17
C PHE A 138 -5.51 -9.25 -4.56
N GLY A 139 -6.84 -9.15 -4.72
CA GLY A 139 -7.67 -8.14 -4.06
C GLY A 139 -7.56 -8.24 -2.53
N ALA A 140 -7.73 -9.44 -1.98
CA ALA A 140 -7.59 -9.70 -0.55
C ALA A 140 -6.17 -9.37 -0.04
N LYS A 141 -5.13 -9.76 -0.81
CA LYS A 141 -3.75 -9.39 -0.50
C LYS A 141 -3.57 -7.87 -0.47
N GLN A 142 -4.13 -7.13 -1.42
CA GLN A 142 -4.04 -5.67 -1.46
C GLN A 142 -4.83 -5.00 -0.32
N ALA A 143 -5.87 -5.64 0.22
CA ALA A 143 -6.60 -5.16 1.38
C ALA A 143 -5.79 -5.29 2.69
N SER A 144 -4.74 -6.12 2.74
CA SER A 144 -3.85 -6.21 3.90
C SER A 144 -3.03 -4.93 4.15
N VAL A 145 -2.83 -4.11 3.11
CA VAL A 145 -2.11 -2.82 3.22
C VAL A 145 -2.85 -1.85 4.13
N PRO A 146 -4.12 -1.48 3.85
CA PRO A 146 -4.88 -0.63 4.76
C PRO A 146 -5.19 -1.33 6.09
N MET A 147 -5.23 -2.66 6.16
CA MET A 147 -5.36 -3.39 7.42
C MET A 147 -4.15 -3.15 8.35
N ALA A 148 -2.93 -3.13 7.82
CA ALA A 148 -1.74 -2.77 8.60
C ALA A 148 -1.84 -1.33 9.16
N SER A 149 -2.37 -0.38 8.38
CA SER A 149 -2.60 0.99 8.82
C SER A 149 -3.72 1.08 9.87
N ALA A 150 -4.78 0.26 9.75
CA ALA A 150 -5.80 0.16 10.78
C ALA A 150 -5.24 -0.35 12.11
N LEU A 151 -4.43 -1.41 12.08
CA LEU A 151 -3.73 -1.93 13.26
C LEU A 151 -2.80 -0.88 13.88
N ALA A 152 -2.07 -0.12 13.05
CA ALA A 152 -1.23 0.96 13.52
C ALA A 152 -2.05 2.08 14.17
N GLY A 153 -3.18 2.47 13.59
CA GLY A 153 -4.09 3.46 14.18
C GLY A 153 -4.66 3.02 15.53
N ILE A 154 -5.09 1.75 15.64
CA ILE A 154 -5.59 1.17 16.89
C ILE A 154 -4.49 1.04 17.94
N SER A 155 -3.26 0.73 17.53
CA SER A 155 -2.13 0.58 18.46
C SER A 155 -1.76 1.88 19.17
N LEU A 156 -2.05 3.03 18.57
CA LEU A 156 -1.75 4.34 19.18
C LEU A 156 -2.49 4.54 20.51
N PRO A 157 -3.86 4.50 20.57
CA PRO A 157 -4.56 4.67 21.84
C PRO A 157 -4.38 3.49 22.81
N LEU A 158 -4.30 2.25 22.32
CA LEU A 158 -4.27 1.08 23.20
C LEU A 158 -2.92 0.78 23.80
N ILE A 159 -1.84 1.03 23.08
CA ILE A 159 -0.47 0.68 23.50
C ILE A 159 0.41 1.91 23.54
N GLY A 160 0.43 2.69 22.46
CA GLY A 160 1.36 3.80 22.29
C GLY A 160 1.22 4.87 23.38
N LEU A 161 0.00 5.31 23.67
CA LEU A 161 -0.28 6.33 24.68
C LEU A 161 -0.24 5.77 26.12
N ALA A 162 -0.57 4.48 26.30
CA ALA A 162 -0.62 3.85 27.63
C ALA A 162 0.76 3.39 28.12
N PHE A 163 1.57 2.79 27.25
CA PHE A 163 2.85 2.13 27.59
C PHE A 163 4.05 2.73 26.85
N GLY A 164 3.81 3.57 25.84
CA GLY A 164 4.83 4.15 24.98
C GLY A 164 5.00 3.42 23.65
N TRP A 165 5.46 4.17 22.66
CA TRP A 165 5.61 3.70 21.27
C TRP A 165 6.59 2.51 21.11
N ARG A 166 7.57 2.37 22.02
CA ARG A 166 8.52 1.25 22.00
C ARG A 166 7.83 -0.09 22.15
N TRP A 167 6.81 -0.18 22.99
CA TRP A 167 6.02 -1.41 23.18
C TRP A 167 5.19 -1.78 21.96
N VAL A 168 4.77 -0.78 21.18
CA VAL A 168 4.08 -1.03 19.89
C VAL A 168 5.00 -1.78 18.93
N PHE A 169 6.26 -1.33 18.79
CA PHE A 169 7.25 -2.00 17.96
C PHE A 169 7.68 -3.36 18.52
N ALA A 170 7.77 -3.49 19.83
CA ALA A 170 8.06 -4.79 20.48
C ALA A 170 6.97 -5.81 20.17
N GLY A 171 5.69 -5.44 20.29
CA GLY A 171 4.56 -6.30 19.92
C GLY A 171 4.57 -6.69 18.43
N ALA A 172 4.89 -5.74 17.55
CA ALA A 172 5.03 -6.01 16.12
C ALA A 172 6.22 -6.95 15.82
N ALA A 173 7.34 -6.81 16.55
CA ALA A 173 8.49 -7.71 16.42
C ALA A 173 8.13 -9.15 16.84
N VAL A 174 7.40 -9.32 17.96
CA VAL A 174 6.92 -10.63 18.42
C VAL A 174 5.97 -11.26 17.39
N LEU A 175 5.00 -10.50 16.87
CA LEU A 175 4.11 -10.97 15.82
C LEU A 175 4.88 -11.42 14.57
N ALA A 176 5.82 -10.60 14.10
CA ALA A 176 6.66 -10.92 12.95
C ALA A 176 7.54 -12.16 13.20
N LEU A 177 8.06 -12.34 14.42
CA LEU A 177 8.85 -13.49 14.80
C LEU A 177 8.02 -14.78 14.78
N VAL A 178 6.83 -14.76 15.38
CA VAL A 178 5.90 -15.89 15.33
C VAL A 178 5.59 -16.29 13.90
N LEU A 179 5.30 -15.31 13.02
CA LEU A 179 5.06 -15.58 11.61
C LEU A 179 6.31 -16.11 10.91
N ALA A 180 7.49 -15.54 11.13
CA ALA A 180 8.74 -16.00 10.52
C ALA A 180 9.05 -17.46 10.90
N LEU A 181 8.81 -17.85 12.14
CA LEU A 181 9.01 -19.23 12.62
C LEU A 181 7.95 -20.18 12.09
N SER A 182 6.71 -19.74 11.93
CA SER A 182 5.57 -20.52 11.40
C SER A 182 5.45 -20.46 9.87
N ALA A 183 6.45 -19.92 9.16
CA ALA A 183 6.39 -19.82 7.71
C ALA A 183 6.14 -21.19 7.05
N PRO A 184 5.06 -21.35 6.25
CA PRO A 184 4.71 -22.63 5.67
C PRO A 184 5.78 -23.09 4.67
N GLN A 185 5.99 -24.39 4.58
CA GLN A 185 6.78 -24.99 3.53
C GLN A 185 5.95 -24.98 2.24
N LEU A 186 6.09 -23.92 1.46
CA LEU A 186 5.52 -23.84 0.13
C LEU A 186 6.48 -24.50 -0.86
N GLY A 187 5.94 -25.26 -1.82
CA GLY A 187 6.75 -26.01 -2.79
C GLY A 187 7.73 -25.15 -3.58
N GLU A 188 8.64 -25.79 -4.29
CA GLU A 188 9.60 -25.11 -5.15
C GLU A 188 8.87 -24.23 -6.18
N ALA A 189 9.40 -23.03 -6.40
CA ALA A 189 8.80 -22.07 -7.34
C ALA A 189 8.79 -22.68 -8.76
N SER A 190 7.63 -22.82 -9.35
CA SER A 190 7.50 -23.11 -10.78
C SER A 190 8.20 -22.00 -11.55
N GLY A 191 9.36 -22.28 -12.12
CA GLY A 191 10.27 -21.31 -12.71
C GLY A 191 9.53 -20.30 -13.59
N GLY A 192 9.56 -19.05 -13.18
CA GLY A 192 8.88 -17.96 -13.87
C GLY A 192 9.31 -17.88 -15.33
N ARG A 193 8.39 -18.12 -16.23
CA ARG A 193 8.59 -17.99 -17.67
C ARG A 193 8.99 -16.54 -17.96
N ARG A 194 10.25 -16.32 -18.33
CA ARG A 194 10.66 -15.04 -18.90
C ARG A 194 9.84 -14.78 -20.14
N VAL A 195 8.92 -13.83 -20.08
CA VAL A 195 8.22 -13.35 -21.25
C VAL A 195 9.15 -12.34 -21.95
N GLU A 196 9.92 -12.82 -22.91
CA GLU A 196 10.65 -11.99 -23.86
C GLU A 196 9.64 -11.44 -24.87
N GLY A 197 9.09 -10.28 -24.61
CA GLY A 197 8.25 -9.55 -25.55
C GLY A 197 9.05 -8.46 -26.25
N ARG A 198 8.92 -8.40 -27.60
CA ARG A 198 9.52 -7.35 -28.45
C ARG A 198 9.18 -5.95 -27.93
N ILE A 199 10.19 -5.10 -27.77
CA ILE A 199 10.07 -3.72 -27.24
C ILE A 199 9.49 -2.81 -28.33
N GLY A 200 8.17 -2.76 -28.48
CA GLY A 200 7.46 -1.74 -29.26
C GLY A 200 7.08 -0.53 -28.38
N ARG A 201 6.67 0.62 -28.94
CA ARG A 201 6.16 1.75 -28.17
C ARG A 201 4.85 1.35 -27.44
N PRO A 202 4.67 1.71 -26.13
CA PRO A 202 3.43 1.43 -25.45
C PRO A 202 2.28 2.22 -26.08
N PRO A 203 1.06 1.64 -26.18
CA PRO A 203 -0.10 2.38 -26.68
C PRO A 203 -0.39 3.59 -25.78
N ARG A 204 -0.90 4.69 -26.37
CA ARG A 204 -1.19 5.93 -25.64
C ARG A 204 -2.10 5.71 -24.45
N SER A 205 -3.09 4.83 -24.56
CA SER A 205 -3.99 4.47 -23.45
C SER A 205 -3.24 3.89 -22.24
N LEU A 206 -2.21 3.07 -22.46
CA LEU A 206 -1.38 2.49 -21.41
C LEU A 206 -0.49 3.56 -20.75
N VAL A 207 0.00 4.53 -21.52
CA VAL A 207 0.78 5.66 -20.96
C VAL A 207 -0.10 6.49 -20.03
N TYR A 208 -1.33 6.84 -20.44
CA TYR A 208 -2.27 7.55 -19.55
C TYR A 208 -2.66 6.74 -18.32
N LEU A 209 -2.80 5.41 -18.46
CA LEU A 209 -3.03 4.54 -17.31
C LEU A 209 -1.87 4.57 -16.31
N ALA A 210 -0.63 4.57 -16.79
CA ALA A 210 0.56 4.68 -15.96
C ALA A 210 0.65 6.06 -15.27
N ILE A 211 0.36 7.16 -15.99
CA ILE A 211 0.29 8.52 -15.42
C ILE A 211 -0.76 8.58 -14.31
N GLY A 212 -1.95 8.01 -14.54
CA GLY A 212 -3.01 7.91 -13.53
C GLY A 212 -2.56 7.12 -12.31
N GLY A 213 -1.81 6.01 -12.52
CA GLY A 213 -1.22 5.22 -11.45
C GLY A 213 -0.18 5.99 -10.62
N ILE A 214 0.71 6.76 -11.28
CA ILE A 214 1.68 7.64 -10.60
C ILE A 214 0.95 8.67 -9.73
N ALA A 215 0.06 9.45 -10.35
CA ALA A 215 -0.62 10.55 -9.67
C ALA A 215 -1.55 10.06 -8.55
N GLY A 216 -2.30 8.97 -8.78
CA GLY A 216 -3.14 8.35 -7.76
C GLY A 216 -2.34 7.77 -6.60
N ALA A 217 -1.15 7.19 -6.85
CA ALA A 217 -0.27 6.72 -5.80
C ALA A 217 0.37 7.86 -5.00
N MET A 218 0.72 8.98 -5.66
CA MET A 218 1.16 10.21 -4.98
C MET A 218 0.09 10.70 -4.01
N ALA A 219 -1.16 10.82 -4.47
CA ALA A 219 -2.27 11.26 -3.66
C ALA A 219 -2.56 10.31 -2.49
N GLY A 220 -2.76 9.01 -2.78
CA GLY A 220 -3.19 8.03 -1.79
C GLY A 220 -2.17 7.79 -0.67
N ASN A 221 -0.90 7.60 -1.02
CA ASN A 221 0.15 7.39 -0.01
C ASN A 221 0.55 8.70 0.67
N GLY A 222 0.53 9.84 -0.06
CA GLY A 222 0.75 11.16 0.51
C GLY A 222 -0.31 11.54 1.55
N LEU A 223 -1.55 11.09 1.38
CA LEU A 223 -2.63 11.35 2.32
C LEU A 223 -2.62 10.37 3.50
N SER A 224 -2.64 9.05 3.21
CA SER A 224 -2.88 8.00 4.21
C SER A 224 -1.85 7.95 5.34
N LEU A 225 -0.60 8.31 5.05
CA LEU A 225 0.50 8.32 6.03
C LEU A 225 0.56 9.59 6.89
N PHE A 226 -0.26 10.60 6.59
CA PHE A 226 -0.29 11.87 7.32
C PHE A 226 -1.62 12.12 8.05
N VAL A 227 -2.50 11.12 8.14
CA VAL A 227 -3.80 11.23 8.84
C VAL A 227 -3.62 11.61 10.31
N VAL A 228 -2.75 10.89 11.05
CA VAL A 228 -2.57 11.16 12.50
C VAL A 228 -1.97 12.54 12.74
N PRO A 229 -0.81 12.92 12.16
CA PRO A 229 -0.23 14.21 12.43
C PRO A 229 -1.12 15.38 11.99
N SER A 230 -1.85 15.26 10.89
CA SER A 230 -2.75 16.32 10.44
C SER A 230 -4.02 16.46 11.29
N ALA A 231 -4.52 15.36 11.84
CA ALA A 231 -5.65 15.39 12.76
C ALA A 231 -5.28 16.14 14.05
N VAL A 232 -4.06 15.88 14.57
CA VAL A 232 -3.58 16.56 15.76
C VAL A 232 -3.26 18.03 15.52
N ASP A 233 -2.75 18.37 14.33
CA ASP A 233 -2.46 19.76 13.94
C ASP A 233 -3.71 20.67 14.02
N ILE A 234 -4.88 20.13 13.69
CA ILE A 234 -6.17 20.87 13.81
C ILE A 234 -6.87 20.71 15.16
N GLY A 235 -6.18 20.17 16.18
CA GLY A 235 -6.68 20.09 17.55
C GLY A 235 -7.46 18.81 17.89
N ILE A 236 -7.44 17.76 17.06
CA ILE A 236 -7.98 16.45 17.41
C ILE A 236 -6.96 15.73 18.30
N GLY A 237 -7.41 15.23 19.47
CA GLY A 237 -6.53 14.50 20.38
C GLY A 237 -5.90 13.24 19.74
N GLU A 238 -4.67 12.87 20.17
CA GLU A 238 -3.89 11.76 19.56
C GLU A 238 -4.64 10.43 19.52
N ALA A 239 -5.38 10.09 20.58
CA ALA A 239 -6.18 8.86 20.62
C ALA A 239 -7.28 8.85 19.54
N ALA A 240 -7.98 9.98 19.38
CA ALA A 240 -9.01 10.16 18.36
C ALA A 240 -8.37 10.16 16.95
N ALA A 241 -7.21 10.76 16.76
CA ALA A 241 -6.47 10.74 15.50
C ALA A 241 -6.08 9.31 15.09
N GLY A 242 -5.66 8.47 16.04
CA GLY A 242 -5.43 7.04 15.82
C GLY A 242 -6.71 6.30 15.41
N ALA A 243 -7.84 6.62 16.05
CA ALA A 243 -9.15 6.05 15.68
C ALA A 243 -9.61 6.49 14.28
N VAL A 244 -9.35 7.75 13.88
CA VAL A 244 -9.60 8.26 12.52
C VAL A 244 -8.77 7.47 11.50
N LEU A 245 -7.48 7.26 11.73
CA LEU A 245 -6.63 6.45 10.85
C LEU A 245 -7.18 5.02 10.73
N ALA A 246 -7.55 4.40 11.85
CA ALA A 246 -8.12 3.06 11.85
C ALA A 246 -9.45 2.99 11.06
N GLY A 247 -10.37 3.91 11.33
CA GLY A 247 -11.66 3.99 10.65
C GLY A 247 -11.52 4.21 9.14
N CYS A 248 -10.71 5.19 8.72
CA CYS A 248 -10.40 5.43 7.30
C CYS A 248 -9.80 4.18 6.63
N SER A 249 -8.87 3.51 7.30
CA SER A 249 -8.21 2.32 6.76
C SER A 249 -9.19 1.15 6.62
N LEU A 250 -10.07 0.92 7.59
CA LEU A 250 -11.11 -0.10 7.51
C LEU A 250 -12.11 0.17 6.38
N LEU A 251 -12.49 1.44 6.16
CA LEU A 251 -13.32 1.81 5.01
C LEU A 251 -12.63 1.46 3.68
N VAL A 252 -11.33 1.72 3.56
CA VAL A 252 -10.54 1.34 2.36
C VAL A 252 -10.49 -0.18 2.19
N VAL A 253 -10.34 -0.95 3.28
CA VAL A 253 -10.43 -2.41 3.25
C VAL A 253 -11.75 -2.86 2.64
N LEU A 254 -12.88 -2.32 3.13
CA LEU A 254 -14.22 -2.65 2.63
C LEU A 254 -14.37 -2.32 1.15
N VAL A 255 -13.89 -1.13 0.72
CA VAL A 255 -13.92 -0.73 -0.70
C VAL A 255 -13.08 -1.67 -1.57
N ARG A 256 -11.89 -2.05 -1.15
CA ARG A 256 -11.02 -2.96 -1.93
C ARG A 256 -11.60 -4.37 -2.03
N PHE A 257 -12.21 -4.88 -0.96
CA PHE A 257 -12.94 -6.16 -1.02
C PHE A 257 -14.18 -6.07 -1.91
N GLY A 258 -14.98 -5.01 -1.74
CA GLY A 258 -16.19 -4.78 -2.53
C GLY A 258 -15.87 -4.60 -4.01
N ALA A 259 -14.83 -3.85 -4.35
CA ALA A 259 -14.37 -3.66 -5.72
C ALA A 259 -13.90 -4.98 -6.35
N GLY A 260 -13.14 -5.80 -5.62
CA GLY A 260 -12.72 -7.13 -6.09
C GLY A 260 -13.92 -8.04 -6.39
N TRP A 261 -14.91 -8.07 -5.49
CA TRP A 261 -16.13 -8.85 -5.68
C TRP A 261 -17.01 -8.35 -6.84
N LEU A 262 -17.09 -7.02 -7.02
CA LEU A 262 -17.87 -6.40 -8.08
C LEU A 262 -17.25 -6.67 -9.46
N VAL A 263 -15.91 -6.63 -9.54
CA VAL A 263 -15.13 -6.94 -10.75
C VAL A 263 -15.31 -8.40 -11.17
N ASP A 264 -15.38 -9.35 -10.25
CA ASP A 264 -15.66 -10.76 -10.59
C ASP A 264 -17.05 -10.95 -11.17
N ARG A 265 -18.03 -10.10 -10.80
CA ARG A 265 -19.40 -10.13 -11.33
C ARG A 265 -19.58 -9.35 -12.63
N ASN A 266 -18.88 -8.26 -12.79
CA ASN A 266 -19.00 -7.37 -13.95
C ASN A 266 -17.63 -6.94 -14.47
N ARG A 267 -17.15 -7.64 -15.51
CA ARG A 267 -15.83 -7.40 -16.12
C ARG A 267 -15.68 -6.04 -16.83
N SER A 268 -16.78 -5.27 -16.99
CA SER A 268 -16.73 -3.90 -17.54
C SER A 268 -16.25 -2.86 -16.52
N ILE A 269 -16.16 -3.25 -15.26
CA ILE A 269 -15.70 -2.42 -14.15
C ILE A 269 -14.16 -2.31 -14.23
N GLY A 270 -13.64 -1.10 -14.13
CA GLY A 270 -12.19 -0.90 -14.20
C GLY A 270 -11.79 0.57 -14.22
N LEU A 271 -11.51 1.12 -15.40
CA LEU A 271 -11.01 2.49 -15.56
C LEU A 271 -11.99 3.57 -15.08
N ALA A 272 -13.29 3.37 -15.28
CA ALA A 272 -14.32 4.33 -14.85
C ALA A 272 -14.38 4.44 -13.33
N GLU A 273 -14.29 3.32 -12.63
CA GLU A 273 -14.34 3.24 -11.16
C GLU A 273 -13.09 3.85 -10.54
N MET A 274 -11.91 3.61 -11.15
CA MET A 274 -10.67 4.28 -10.71
C MET A 274 -10.76 5.79 -10.88
N ALA A 275 -11.31 6.27 -12.00
CA ALA A 275 -11.53 7.69 -12.25
C ALA A 275 -12.54 8.28 -11.25
N TRP A 276 -13.63 7.57 -10.98
CA TRP A 276 -14.64 8.01 -10.02
C TRP A 276 -14.07 8.08 -8.60
N LEU A 277 -13.38 7.03 -8.15
CA LEU A 277 -12.74 7.01 -6.83
C LEU A 277 -11.75 8.15 -6.67
N THR A 278 -10.82 8.32 -7.63
CA THR A 278 -9.84 9.42 -7.54
C THR A 278 -10.48 10.80 -7.60
N GLY A 279 -11.61 10.95 -8.32
CA GLY A 279 -12.43 12.16 -8.32
C GLY A 279 -13.06 12.45 -6.96
N VAL A 280 -13.64 11.45 -6.32
CA VAL A 280 -14.15 11.54 -4.93
C VAL A 280 -13.02 11.92 -3.97
N GLY A 281 -11.84 11.30 -4.12
CA GLY A 281 -10.63 11.65 -3.36
C GLY A 281 -10.22 13.11 -3.54
N ALA A 282 -10.30 13.64 -4.76
CA ALA A 282 -10.00 15.04 -5.03
C ALA A 282 -10.97 15.99 -4.30
N VAL A 283 -12.27 15.66 -4.28
CA VAL A 283 -13.29 16.46 -3.56
C VAL A 283 -13.00 16.45 -2.05
N GLY A 284 -12.72 15.28 -1.48
CA GLY A 284 -12.37 15.17 -0.06
C GLY A 284 -11.08 15.93 0.28
N ALA A 285 -10.04 15.85 -0.54
CA ALA A 285 -8.79 16.57 -0.34
C ALA A 285 -8.95 18.09 -0.50
N LEU A 286 -9.80 18.53 -1.42
CA LEU A 286 -10.16 19.94 -1.57
C LEU A 286 -10.92 20.47 -0.34
N ALA A 287 -11.80 19.67 0.24
CA ALA A 287 -12.47 20.02 1.49
C ALA A 287 -11.47 20.12 2.66
N LEU A 288 -10.47 19.23 2.73
CA LEU A 288 -9.37 19.33 3.72
C LEU A 288 -8.53 20.61 3.52
N PHE A 289 -8.26 20.99 2.27
CA PHE A 289 -7.58 22.26 1.96
C PHE A 289 -8.37 23.49 2.44
N ALA A 290 -9.70 23.43 2.31
CA ALA A 290 -10.59 24.55 2.59
C ALA A 290 -11.01 24.66 4.08
N THR A 291 -10.63 23.70 4.94
CA THR A 291 -11.10 23.66 6.33
C THR A 291 -9.98 23.64 7.37
N SER A 292 -10.20 24.38 8.46
CA SER A 292 -9.48 24.22 9.73
C SER A 292 -10.38 23.69 10.87
N ALA A 293 -11.66 23.37 10.57
CA ALA A 293 -12.62 22.92 11.57
C ALA A 293 -12.53 21.41 11.80
N PRO A 294 -12.29 20.94 13.05
CA PRO A 294 -12.19 19.49 13.35
C PRO A 294 -13.40 18.67 12.91
N GLY A 295 -14.61 19.22 13.04
CA GLY A 295 -15.84 18.52 12.62
C GLY A 295 -15.90 18.24 11.11
N LEU A 296 -15.52 19.22 10.29
CA LEU A 296 -15.48 19.04 8.83
C LEU A 296 -14.33 18.13 8.40
N TYR A 297 -13.18 18.18 9.10
CA TYR A 297 -12.07 17.27 8.88
C TYR A 297 -12.49 15.80 9.07
N LEU A 298 -13.28 15.48 10.10
CA LEU A 298 -13.76 14.12 10.36
C LEU A 298 -14.67 13.57 9.25
N VAL A 299 -15.28 14.44 8.44
CA VAL A 299 -16.05 14.05 7.25
C VAL A 299 -15.16 14.03 5.99
N ALA A 300 -14.36 15.05 5.79
CA ALA A 300 -13.54 15.21 4.59
C ALA A 300 -12.41 14.16 4.50
N MET A 301 -11.77 13.83 5.63
CA MET A 301 -10.65 12.89 5.64
C MET A 301 -11.05 11.47 5.21
N PRO A 302 -12.12 10.84 5.73
CA PRO A 302 -12.59 9.54 5.22
C PRO A 302 -12.90 9.56 3.71
N ILE A 303 -13.54 10.62 3.21
CA ILE A 303 -13.86 10.78 1.78
C ILE A 303 -12.56 10.86 0.95
N ALA A 304 -11.62 11.68 1.40
CA ALA A 304 -10.33 11.84 0.74
C ALA A 304 -9.53 10.52 0.71
N VAL A 305 -9.41 9.84 1.86
CA VAL A 305 -8.67 8.58 1.98
C VAL A 305 -9.31 7.48 1.16
N LEU A 306 -10.64 7.34 1.25
CA LEU A 306 -11.39 6.32 0.52
C LEU A 306 -11.22 6.49 -1.00
N GLY A 307 -11.32 7.71 -1.50
CA GLY A 307 -11.18 8.00 -2.91
C GLY A 307 -9.72 7.90 -3.40
N ALA A 308 -8.79 8.55 -2.72
CA ALA A 308 -7.40 8.58 -3.14
C ALA A 308 -6.65 7.24 -2.94
N TRP A 309 -7.07 6.42 -1.97
CA TRP A 309 -6.38 5.17 -1.61
C TRP A 309 -7.19 3.89 -1.86
N GLY A 310 -8.47 3.99 -2.28
CA GLY A 310 -9.35 2.85 -2.57
C GLY A 310 -9.06 2.17 -3.91
N TRP A 311 -8.71 2.92 -4.94
CA TRP A 311 -8.58 2.48 -6.33
C TRP A 311 -7.53 1.37 -6.62
N PRO A 312 -6.40 1.18 -5.88
CA PRO A 312 -5.40 0.16 -6.21
C PRO A 312 -5.92 -1.29 -6.18
N GLY A 313 -7.07 -1.55 -5.57
CA GLY A 313 -7.70 -2.87 -5.61
C GLY A 313 -8.13 -3.31 -7.01
N VAL A 314 -8.38 -2.36 -7.91
CA VAL A 314 -8.92 -2.60 -9.26
C VAL A 314 -7.86 -2.58 -10.35
N ILE A 315 -6.72 -1.88 -10.14
CA ILE A 315 -5.76 -1.58 -11.21
C ILE A 315 -5.14 -2.83 -11.85
N PHE A 316 -4.72 -3.80 -11.06
CA PHE A 316 -4.05 -5.00 -11.61
C PHE A 316 -5.00 -5.84 -12.45
N PHE A 317 -6.25 -5.99 -12.02
CA PHE A 317 -7.28 -6.64 -12.81
C PHE A 317 -7.52 -5.88 -14.13
N THR A 318 -7.70 -4.56 -14.03
CA THR A 318 -7.94 -3.70 -15.20
C THR A 318 -6.81 -3.79 -16.22
N VAL A 319 -5.54 -3.76 -15.76
CA VAL A 319 -4.37 -3.86 -16.65
C VAL A 319 -4.35 -5.18 -17.42
N VAL A 320 -4.51 -6.31 -16.72
CA VAL A 320 -4.43 -7.64 -17.33
C VAL A 320 -5.55 -7.84 -18.36
N HIS A 321 -6.78 -7.40 -18.04
CA HIS A 321 -7.92 -7.54 -18.95
C HIS A 321 -7.93 -6.51 -20.09
N SER A 322 -7.33 -5.33 -19.87
CA SER A 322 -7.26 -4.27 -20.86
C SER A 322 -6.17 -4.48 -21.91
N TYR A 323 -5.13 -5.24 -21.59
CA TYR A 323 -3.98 -5.47 -22.46
C TYR A 323 -3.63 -6.96 -22.52
N PRO A 324 -4.55 -7.82 -23.04
CA PRO A 324 -4.39 -9.28 -23.03
C PRO A 324 -3.20 -9.76 -23.86
N ASP A 325 -2.81 -9.01 -24.91
CA ASP A 325 -1.68 -9.35 -25.79
C ASP A 325 -0.31 -9.11 -25.14
N GLN A 326 -0.22 -8.19 -24.15
CA GLN A 326 1.02 -7.81 -23.48
C GLN A 326 0.82 -7.60 -21.97
N PRO A 327 0.23 -8.53 -21.23
CA PRO A 327 -0.19 -8.30 -19.84
C PRO A 327 1.00 -8.04 -18.90
N ALA A 328 2.12 -8.74 -19.08
CA ALA A 328 3.31 -8.58 -18.27
C ALA A 328 3.96 -7.19 -18.44
N ARG A 329 4.03 -6.70 -19.69
CA ARG A 329 4.58 -5.40 -20.01
C ARG A 329 3.71 -4.27 -19.48
N ALA A 330 2.39 -4.38 -19.70
CA ALA A 330 1.42 -3.40 -19.22
C ALA A 330 1.45 -3.30 -17.70
N SER A 331 1.45 -4.46 -17.01
CA SER A 331 1.56 -4.53 -15.56
C SER A 331 2.88 -3.96 -15.05
N GLY A 332 4.00 -4.24 -15.72
CA GLY A 332 5.31 -3.71 -15.34
C GLY A 332 5.38 -2.18 -15.43
N LEU A 333 4.88 -1.58 -16.51
CA LEU A 333 4.86 -0.13 -16.68
C LEU A 333 3.99 0.56 -15.63
N VAL A 334 2.78 0.04 -15.39
CA VAL A 334 1.85 0.59 -14.41
C VAL A 334 2.38 0.42 -12.99
N LEU A 335 2.97 -0.74 -12.67
CA LEU A 335 3.57 -0.97 -11.36
C LEU A 335 4.76 -0.05 -11.09
N SER A 336 5.66 0.12 -12.06
CA SER A 336 6.80 1.05 -11.93
C SER A 336 6.32 2.48 -11.71
N GLY A 337 5.29 2.91 -12.45
CA GLY A 337 4.67 4.22 -12.24
C GLY A 337 4.09 4.35 -10.84
N ASN A 338 3.32 3.36 -10.40
CA ASN A 338 2.71 3.36 -9.07
C ASN A 338 3.76 3.45 -7.95
N LEU A 339 4.85 2.69 -8.05
CA LEU A 339 5.95 2.75 -7.08
C LEU A 339 6.62 4.12 -7.07
N THR A 340 6.82 4.75 -8.22
CA THR A 340 7.35 6.12 -8.33
C THR A 340 6.45 7.12 -7.59
N GLY A 341 5.14 7.06 -7.82
CA GLY A 341 4.17 7.91 -7.13
C GLY A 341 4.14 7.67 -5.60
N THR A 342 4.27 6.41 -5.19
CA THR A 342 4.32 6.03 -3.77
C THR A 342 5.52 6.62 -3.03
N VAL A 343 6.64 6.87 -3.71
CA VAL A 343 7.81 7.56 -3.13
C VAL A 343 7.62 9.07 -3.14
N ILE A 344 7.25 9.65 -4.29
CA ILE A 344 7.21 11.11 -4.47
C ILE A 344 6.12 11.75 -3.60
N GLY A 345 4.92 11.17 -3.57
CA GLY A 345 3.78 11.74 -2.85
C GLY A 345 4.07 12.06 -1.38
N PRO A 346 4.43 11.06 -0.57
CA PRO A 346 4.73 11.30 0.85
C PRO A 346 5.93 12.19 1.11
N VAL A 347 6.94 12.21 0.22
CA VAL A 347 8.09 13.12 0.35
C VAL A 347 7.63 14.57 0.20
N VAL A 348 6.80 14.86 -0.80
CA VAL A 348 6.27 16.22 -1.02
C VAL A 348 5.33 16.62 0.12
N VAL A 349 4.39 15.75 0.50
CA VAL A 349 3.46 16.00 1.62
C VAL A 349 4.24 16.20 2.92
N GLY A 350 5.25 15.37 3.20
CA GLY A 350 6.10 15.50 4.39
C GLY A 350 6.89 16.80 4.43
N ALA A 351 7.42 17.25 3.29
CA ALA A 351 8.13 18.51 3.18
C ALA A 351 7.21 19.73 3.41
N LEU A 352 5.97 19.66 2.98
CA LEU A 352 4.96 20.71 3.21
C LEU A 352 4.45 20.69 4.65
N ALA A 353 4.03 19.53 5.14
CA ALA A 353 3.50 19.33 6.48
C ALA A 353 4.55 19.64 7.57
N GLY A 354 5.83 19.28 7.34
CA GLY A 354 6.92 19.58 8.26
C GLY A 354 7.24 21.08 8.39
N ARG A 355 6.69 21.91 7.51
CA ARG A 355 6.72 23.38 7.59
C ARG A 355 5.41 23.96 8.14
N GLY A 356 4.52 23.14 8.68
CA GLY A 356 3.19 23.55 9.13
C GLY A 356 2.21 23.88 8.00
N ASN A 357 2.55 23.57 6.75
CA ASN A 357 1.71 23.89 5.60
C ASN A 357 0.84 22.68 5.16
N TYR A 358 -0.05 22.21 6.04
CA TYR A 358 -1.03 21.18 5.69
C TYR A 358 -1.99 21.60 4.56
N PRO A 359 -2.48 22.87 4.49
CA PRO A 359 -3.28 23.28 3.33
C PRO A 359 -2.56 23.07 2.00
N GLY A 360 -1.27 23.43 1.91
CA GLY A 360 -0.46 23.18 0.70
C GLY A 360 -0.31 21.67 0.40
N ALA A 361 -0.18 20.83 1.43
CA ALA A 361 -0.14 19.38 1.28
C ALA A 361 -1.47 18.84 0.72
N TRP A 362 -2.61 19.32 1.21
CA TRP A 362 -3.93 18.89 0.71
C TRP A 362 -4.22 19.43 -0.69
N LEU A 363 -3.76 20.62 -1.03
CA LEU A 363 -3.83 21.12 -2.41
C LEU A 363 -3.01 20.24 -3.36
N PHE A 364 -1.81 19.81 -2.96
CA PHE A 364 -1.02 18.85 -3.73
C PHE A 364 -1.75 17.52 -3.93
N VAL A 365 -2.36 16.97 -2.88
CA VAL A 365 -3.18 15.74 -2.96
C VAL A 365 -4.39 15.94 -3.89
N THR A 366 -5.05 17.11 -3.82
CA THR A 366 -6.16 17.45 -4.71
C THR A 366 -5.72 17.45 -6.16
N VAL A 367 -4.64 18.17 -6.49
CA VAL A 367 -4.11 18.28 -7.86
C VAL A 367 -3.72 16.92 -8.40
N THR A 368 -2.99 16.11 -7.61
CA THR A 368 -2.57 14.77 -8.04
C THR A 368 -3.76 13.82 -8.21
N SER A 369 -4.81 13.93 -7.38
CA SER A 369 -6.05 13.16 -7.52
C SER A 369 -6.82 13.57 -8.80
N VAL A 370 -6.88 14.86 -9.12
CA VAL A 370 -7.48 15.36 -10.37
C VAL A 370 -6.70 14.86 -11.59
N VAL A 371 -5.36 14.93 -11.57
CA VAL A 371 -4.50 14.41 -12.64
C VAL A 371 -4.75 12.91 -12.83
N ALA A 372 -4.86 12.13 -11.75
CA ALA A 372 -5.18 10.71 -11.82
C ALA A 372 -6.54 10.46 -12.48
N THR A 373 -7.56 11.21 -12.06
CA THR A 373 -8.92 11.14 -12.62
C THR A 373 -8.93 11.41 -14.13
N VAL A 374 -8.32 12.51 -14.55
CA VAL A 374 -8.23 12.90 -15.97
C VAL A 374 -7.47 11.85 -16.77
N ALA A 375 -6.38 11.34 -16.24
CA ALA A 375 -5.56 10.31 -16.90
C ALA A 375 -6.32 8.99 -17.05
N PHE A 376 -7.05 8.53 -16.05
CA PHE A 376 -7.89 7.32 -16.15
C PHE A 376 -9.03 7.49 -17.16
N VAL A 377 -9.71 8.64 -17.16
CA VAL A 377 -10.74 8.96 -18.17
C VAL A 377 -10.14 9.01 -19.59
N ALA A 378 -8.97 9.64 -19.77
CA ALA A 378 -8.29 9.68 -21.05
C ALA A 378 -7.90 8.28 -21.55
N SER A 379 -7.36 7.44 -20.65
CA SER A 379 -7.05 6.04 -20.95
C SER A 379 -8.29 5.28 -21.44
N GLN A 380 -9.42 5.44 -20.75
CA GLN A 380 -10.69 4.79 -21.10
C GLN A 380 -11.22 5.25 -22.47
N ARG A 381 -11.20 6.58 -22.72
CA ARG A 381 -11.68 7.12 -24.02
C ARG A 381 -10.82 6.67 -25.19
N LEU A 382 -9.50 6.65 -25.04
CA LEU A 382 -8.58 6.19 -26.07
C LEU A 382 -8.76 4.70 -26.39
N ARG A 383 -9.01 3.88 -25.37
CA ARG A 383 -9.29 2.46 -25.54
C ARG A 383 -10.57 2.21 -26.32
N ARG A 384 -11.68 2.87 -25.92
CA ARG A 384 -12.97 2.72 -26.64
C ARG A 384 -12.87 3.12 -28.11
N ARG A 385 -12.08 4.14 -28.42
CA ARG A 385 -11.84 4.57 -29.81
C ARG A 385 -11.08 3.52 -30.63
N SER A 386 -10.09 2.85 -30.03
CA SER A 386 -9.35 1.77 -30.71
C SER A 386 -10.20 0.51 -30.95
N GLU A 387 -11.18 0.24 -30.07
CA GLU A 387 -12.11 -0.89 -30.21
C GLU A 387 -13.18 -0.65 -31.31
N ILE A 388 -13.52 0.61 -31.60
CA ILE A 388 -14.49 1.00 -32.65
C ILE A 388 -13.82 1.07 -34.03
N SER A 389 -12.50 1.25 -34.10
CA SER A 389 -11.73 1.38 -35.33
C SER A 389 -11.22 0.04 -35.90
N LEU A 390 -11.48 -1.07 -35.23
CA LEU A 390 -11.23 -2.46 -35.63
C LEU A 390 -12.53 -3.13 -36.05
#